data_4b55a49ed40726899aec9a231cbcd3fa
#
_entry.id   4b55a49ed40726899aec9a231cbcd3fa
#
_cell.length_a   1.000
_cell.length_b   1.000
_cell.length_c   1.000
_cell.angle_alpha   90.00
_cell.angle_beta   90.00
_cell.angle_gamma   90.00
#
_symmetry.space_group_name_H-M   'P 1'
#
loop_
_entity.id
_entity.type
_entity.pdbx_description
1 polymer ?
#
loop_
_entity_poly.entity_id
_entity_poly.type
_entity_poly.pdbx_seq_one_letter_code
_entity_poly.pdbx_strand_id
1 'polypeptide(L)'
;MAYVLSAHAETIIQEREIAPAWLDAAMRAPDLLLPHESDPTLHHALKRIPDFGNRVLRVIYNATKEPPLIVTVYFDRTMKGKL
;
A
#
# COMPACT_ATOMS: atom_id res chain seq x y z
N MET A 1 1.31 9.11 10.68
CA MET A 1 0.49 7.91 10.49
C MET A 1 1.12 6.73 11.21
N ALA A 2 0.34 6.01 12.01
CA ALA A 2 0.89 4.91 12.80
C ALA A 2 0.75 3.59 12.04
N TYR A 3 1.85 3.02 11.62
CA TYR A 3 1.94 1.68 11.05
C TYR A 3 3.37 1.19 11.21
N VAL A 4 3.54 -0.13 11.06
CA VAL A 4 4.84 -0.79 11.14
C VAL A 4 5.13 -1.43 9.78
N LEU A 5 6.40 -1.41 9.36
CA LEU A 5 6.82 -2.03 8.11
C LEU A 5 7.44 -3.38 8.40
N SER A 6 7.04 -4.42 7.67
CA SER A 6 7.76 -5.70 7.70
C SER A 6 9.14 -5.52 7.08
N ALA A 7 10.05 -6.45 7.33
CA ALA A 7 11.38 -6.42 6.72
C ALA A 7 11.27 -6.44 5.19
N HIS A 8 10.35 -7.25 4.67
CA HIS A 8 10.09 -7.32 3.23
C HIS A 8 9.61 -5.97 2.67
N ALA A 9 8.67 -5.32 3.38
CA ALA A 9 8.16 -4.02 2.95
C ALA A 9 9.26 -2.96 2.94
N GLU A 10 10.10 -2.94 3.97
CA GLU A 10 11.24 -2.00 4.03
C GLU A 10 12.17 -2.19 2.84
N THR A 11 12.48 -3.44 2.50
CA THR A 11 13.35 -3.75 1.36
C THR A 11 12.74 -3.26 0.05
N ILE A 12 11.46 -3.55 -0.18
CA ILE A 12 10.76 -3.15 -1.40
C ILE A 12 10.72 -1.62 -1.54
N ILE A 13 10.41 -0.93 -0.45
CA ILE A 13 10.33 0.53 -0.45
C ILE A 13 11.67 1.15 -0.84
N GLN A 14 12.76 0.61 -0.31
CA GLN A 14 14.10 1.09 -0.64
C GLN A 14 14.48 0.76 -2.09
N GLU A 15 14.27 -0.47 -2.52
CA GLU A 15 14.64 -0.92 -3.86
C GLU A 15 13.83 -0.21 -4.95
N ARG A 16 12.57 0.05 -4.71
CA ARG A 16 11.67 0.69 -5.67
C ARG A 16 11.56 2.19 -5.47
N GLU A 17 12.27 2.75 -4.49
CA GLU A 17 12.27 4.18 -4.19
C GLU A 17 10.87 4.73 -4.00
N ILE A 18 10.06 4.01 -3.23
CA ILE A 18 8.69 4.43 -2.93
C ILE A 18 8.73 5.54 -1.89
N ALA A 19 8.22 6.71 -2.23
CA ALA A 19 8.26 7.86 -1.34
C ALA A 19 7.41 7.61 -0.08
N PRO A 20 7.92 7.94 1.12
CA PRO A 20 7.13 7.80 2.35
C PRO A 20 5.80 8.53 2.30
N ALA A 21 5.75 9.69 1.64
CA ALA A 21 4.50 10.45 1.50
C ALA A 21 3.42 9.67 0.75
N TRP A 22 3.82 8.86 -0.23
CA TRP A 22 2.88 8.04 -0.99
C TRP A 22 2.30 6.94 -0.12
N LEU A 23 3.14 6.32 0.70
CA LEU A 23 2.73 5.28 1.62
C LEU A 23 1.75 5.83 2.67
N ASP A 24 2.09 6.99 3.24
CA ASP A 24 1.22 7.67 4.19
C ASP A 24 -0.14 8.00 3.57
N ALA A 25 -0.15 8.49 2.34
CA ALA A 25 -1.38 8.83 1.64
C ALA A 25 -2.25 7.58 1.43
N ALA A 26 -1.64 6.47 1.02
CA ALA A 26 -2.38 5.23 0.80
C ALA A 26 -2.99 4.70 2.10
N MET A 27 -2.26 4.77 3.20
CA MET A 27 -2.75 4.28 4.48
C MET A 27 -3.80 5.20 5.10
N ARG A 28 -3.67 6.51 4.92
CA ARG A 28 -4.55 7.48 5.54
C ARG A 28 -5.83 7.73 4.74
N ALA A 29 -5.72 7.75 3.41
CA ALA A 29 -6.84 8.09 2.54
C ALA A 29 -6.80 7.29 1.23
N PRO A 30 -6.97 5.96 1.29
CA PRO A 30 -6.94 5.14 0.08
C PRO A 30 -8.09 5.52 -0.85
N ASP A 31 -7.84 5.42 -2.15
CA ASP A 31 -8.89 5.61 -3.15
C ASP A 31 -9.78 4.37 -3.24
N LEU A 32 -9.24 3.21 -2.89
CA LEU A 32 -9.98 1.96 -2.89
C LEU A 32 -9.41 1.06 -1.80
N LEU A 33 -10.28 0.41 -1.04
CA LEU A 33 -9.90 -0.54 0.00
C LEU A 33 -10.55 -1.87 -0.30
N LEU A 34 -9.74 -2.90 -0.50
CA LEU A 34 -10.22 -4.24 -0.86
C LEU A 34 -9.78 -5.27 0.18
N PRO A 35 -10.60 -6.29 0.44
CA PRO A 35 -10.16 -7.42 1.25
C PRO A 35 -9.18 -8.29 0.46
N HIS A 36 -8.30 -8.99 1.18
CA HIS A 36 -7.44 -9.98 0.54
C HIS A 36 -8.27 -11.21 0.18
N GLU A 37 -7.91 -11.86 -0.93
CA GLU A 37 -8.69 -12.94 -1.49
C GLU A 37 -8.79 -14.16 -0.57
N SER A 38 -7.70 -14.52 0.10
CA SER A 38 -7.61 -15.75 0.88
C SER A 38 -7.31 -15.55 2.37
N ASP A 39 -6.95 -14.35 2.79
CA ASP A 39 -6.58 -14.07 4.19
C ASP A 39 -7.40 -12.89 4.70
N PRO A 40 -8.40 -13.14 5.59
CA PRO A 40 -9.28 -12.07 6.09
C PRO A 40 -8.56 -11.04 6.97
N THR A 41 -7.33 -11.33 7.45
CA THR A 41 -6.57 -10.37 8.24
C THR A 41 -5.88 -9.32 7.38
N LEU A 42 -5.77 -9.56 6.07
CA LEU A 42 -5.05 -8.67 5.16
C LEU A 42 -6.02 -7.79 4.37
N HIS A 43 -5.65 -6.53 4.23
CA HIS A 43 -6.39 -5.56 3.41
C HIS A 43 -5.46 -4.96 2.37
N HIS A 44 -6.03 -4.55 1.23
CA HIS A 44 -5.31 -3.87 0.16
C HIS A 44 -5.78 -2.43 0.10
N ALA A 45 -4.88 -1.48 0.35
CA ALA A 45 -5.16 -0.05 0.20
C ALA A 45 -4.54 0.39 -1.12
N LEU A 46 -5.36 0.91 -2.03
CA LEU A 46 -4.92 1.37 -3.34
C LEU A 46 -5.02 2.87 -3.41
N LYS A 47 -3.96 3.50 -3.90
CA LYS A 47 -3.90 4.96 -4.01
C LYS A 47 -3.29 5.34 -5.35
N ARG A 48 -4.01 6.20 -6.09
CA ARG A 48 -3.45 6.80 -7.30
C ARG A 48 -2.43 7.85 -6.90
N ILE A 49 -1.26 7.83 -7.52
CA ILE A 49 -0.16 8.75 -7.25
C ILE A 49 0.03 9.67 -8.46
N PRO A 50 -0.58 10.86 -8.47
CA PRO A 50 -0.46 11.79 -9.59
C PRO A 50 0.98 12.19 -9.87
N ASP A 51 1.78 12.34 -8.82
CA ASP A 51 3.19 12.75 -8.94
C ASP A 51 4.05 11.70 -9.65
N PHE A 52 3.53 10.48 -9.80
CA PHE A 52 4.26 9.39 -10.44
C PHE A 52 3.45 8.81 -11.60
N GLY A 53 3.01 9.68 -12.50
CA GLY A 53 2.32 9.28 -13.73
C GLY A 53 0.97 8.62 -13.48
N ASN A 54 0.28 8.96 -12.39
CA ASN A 54 -1.01 8.39 -12.03
C ASN A 54 -0.97 6.87 -11.84
N ARG A 55 0.19 6.32 -11.51
CA ARG A 55 0.31 4.91 -11.17
C ARG A 55 -0.41 4.63 -9.86
N VAL A 56 -0.90 3.41 -9.70
CA VAL A 56 -1.65 3.01 -8.52
C VAL A 56 -0.73 2.24 -7.57
N LEU A 57 -0.55 2.79 -6.38
CA LEU A 57 0.21 2.13 -5.32
C LEU A 57 -0.72 1.19 -4.58
N ARG A 58 -0.34 -0.08 -4.47
CA ARG A 58 -1.09 -1.08 -3.70
C ARG A 58 -0.28 -1.43 -2.46
N VAL A 59 -0.91 -1.20 -1.31
CA VAL A 59 -0.31 -1.51 0.00
C VAL A 59 -1.11 -2.64 0.63
N ILE A 60 -0.45 -3.76 0.92
CA ILE A 60 -1.09 -4.89 1.58
C ILE A 60 -0.63 -4.89 3.03
N TYR A 61 -1.59 -4.80 3.95
CA TYR A 61 -1.29 -4.70 5.36
C TYR A 61 -2.20 -5.60 6.20
N ASN A 62 -1.68 -5.99 7.38
CA ASN A 62 -2.45 -6.78 8.34
C ASN A 62 -3.21 -5.81 9.24
N ALA A 63 -4.54 -5.78 9.07
CA ALA A 63 -5.42 -4.85 9.77
C ALA A 63 -5.71 -5.28 11.21
N THR A 64 -5.34 -6.51 11.59
CA THR A 64 -5.56 -7.00 12.96
C THR A 64 -4.44 -6.59 13.92
N LYS A 65 -3.32 -6.09 13.39
CA LYS A 65 -2.22 -5.61 14.21
C LYS A 65 -2.45 -4.17 14.64
N GLU A 66 -1.91 -3.80 15.79
CA GLU A 66 -2.05 -2.45 16.34
C GLU A 66 -0.67 -1.94 16.75
N PRO A 67 -0.07 -1.03 15.98
CA PRO A 67 -0.57 -0.46 14.73
C PRO A 67 -0.55 -1.47 13.58
N PRO A 68 -1.22 -1.18 12.46
CA PRO A 68 -1.24 -2.09 11.31
C PRO A 68 0.16 -2.40 10.81
N LEU A 69 0.36 -3.65 10.35
CA LEU A 69 1.65 -4.11 9.82
C LEU A 69 1.57 -4.15 8.29
N ILE A 70 2.37 -3.34 7.63
CA ILE A 70 2.47 -3.35 6.18
C ILE A 70 3.35 -4.54 5.78
N VAL A 71 2.75 -5.47 5.03
CA VAL A 71 3.39 -6.72 4.63
C VAL A 71 4.17 -6.55 3.35
N THR A 72 3.57 -5.88 2.36
CA THR A 72 4.23 -5.61 1.08
C THR A 72 3.59 -4.39 0.41
N VAL A 73 4.29 -3.82 -0.56
CA VAL A 73 3.82 -2.65 -1.30
C VAL A 73 4.41 -2.69 -2.71
N TYR A 74 3.60 -2.32 -3.71
CA TYR A 74 4.05 -2.29 -5.10
C TYR A 74 3.10 -1.43 -5.95
N PHE A 75 3.59 -1.02 -7.12
CA PHE A 75 2.73 -0.34 -8.09
C PHE A 75 2.02 -1.38 -8.96
N ASP A 76 0.69 -1.30 -8.96
CA ASP A 76 -0.15 -2.27 -9.66
C ASP A 76 -0.56 -1.72 -11.04
N ARG A 77 0.08 -2.24 -12.08
CA ARG A 77 -0.16 -1.81 -13.45
C ARG A 77 -1.58 -2.10 -13.92
N THR A 78 -2.19 -3.15 -13.38
CA THR A 78 -3.54 -3.56 -13.80
C THR A 78 -4.60 -2.56 -13.37
N MET A 79 -4.29 -1.72 -12.39
CA MET A 79 -5.22 -0.72 -11.85
C MET A 79 -5.03 0.66 -12.45
N LYS A 80 -4.02 0.86 -13.29
CA LYS A 80 -3.79 2.17 -13.90
C LYS A 80 -4.98 2.57 -14.77
N GLY A 81 -5.49 3.78 -14.54
CA GLY A 81 -6.66 4.28 -15.26
C GLY A 81 -8.00 3.82 -14.71
N LYS A 82 -8.00 3.01 -13.65
CA LYS A 82 -9.23 2.49 -13.04
C LYS A 82 -9.65 3.21 -11.76
N LEU A 83 -8.79 4.10 -11.27
CA LEU A 83 -9.11 4.89 -10.07
C LEU A 83 -9.28 6.36 -10.40
#